data_506b20f3564dea722f9030a2691bf634
#
_entry.id   506b20f3564dea722f9030a2691bf634
#
_cell.length_a   1.000
_cell.length_b   1.000
_cell.length_c   1.000
_cell.angle_alpha   90.00
_cell.angle_beta   90.00
_cell.angle_gamma   90.00
#
_symmetry.space_group_name_H-M   'P 1'
#
loop_
_entity.id
_entity.type
_entity.pdbx_description
1 polymer ?
#
loop_
_entity_poly.entity_id
_entity_poly.type
_entity_poly.pdbx_seq_one_letter_code
_entity_poly.pdbx_strand_id
1 'polypeptide(L)'
;MHSLKAADHISFTVLHSSVLDPQETYRDYVRRKFRLMEDRNARLGEFVNLSHRYTRLLLAKEHSSPRWAQQKLLDTGRGHVGTAGQPASLIQIEALFEPDEERPEPPRTVVLQGAAGMGKSMLAHKVMLDWADGKLFQNRFDYVCYINCREMNRGTTELSVRDLLAGCWPEPCAPLQELVRVPERLLVIMDGFDELRPSFHDPQGPWCLCWEKKAPAEVLLGSLIRKKLLPELSLLITTRPTALAKLQRSLEHPRHVAILGFSEAERKEYFHRYFHDREQASQVFSFVRDDEPLFTLCFVPMVCWVVCTCLKQQLEGGGLLRRRSRTTTAVYLLYLLSLMQPKPGTPTLPSPPNRRGLCALAAHGLWEQKILFAERDLREHGLDAADVSSFLNMNIFQKDIICETLYSFIHLSFQEFFAAMHYVLDDGASGSGPERNLSRLLTEYAFSERSFLALTVRFLFGLLNEETRSYLEKTLGWKVSPGLKTELLEWIRSKARSEGSTLKQGALEVFGCLYELQEEEFIQQALSHFQVVVVNNITTKMEHMVSSFCVKSCRNAEVLQLFGAAYQADGEDGLRWPLATS
;
A
#
# COMPACT_ATOMS: atom_id res chain seq x y z
N MET A 1 -19.38 83.85 -30.14
CA MET A 1 -19.56 83.24 -31.47
C MET A 1 -18.90 81.88 -31.48
N HIS A 2 -19.74 80.87 -31.80
CA HIS A 2 -19.45 79.51 -32.22
C HIS A 2 -18.56 78.63 -31.28
N SER A 3 -19.08 77.78 -30.41
CA SER A 3 -19.80 76.54 -30.66
C SER A 3 -19.08 75.60 -31.58
N LEU A 4 -18.67 74.47 -31.00
CA LEU A 4 -18.86 73.16 -31.62
C LEU A 4 -18.62 72.04 -30.54
N LYS A 5 -19.70 71.32 -30.31
CA LYS A 5 -19.72 70.04 -29.55
C LYS A 5 -19.06 68.96 -30.37
N ALA A 6 -18.14 68.21 -29.82
CA ALA A 6 -17.81 66.90 -30.30
C ALA A 6 -18.26 65.87 -29.24
N ALA A 7 -19.24 65.06 -29.58
CA ALA A 7 -19.71 63.94 -28.81
C ALA A 7 -18.85 62.74 -29.17
N ASP A 8 -17.97 62.33 -28.25
CA ASP A 8 -17.26 61.07 -28.37
C ASP A 8 -18.20 59.92 -27.99
N HIS A 9 -18.56 59.13 -29.00
CA HIS A 9 -19.16 57.80 -28.83
C HIS A 9 -18.13 56.86 -28.23
N ILE A 10 -18.19 56.66 -26.90
CA ILE A 10 -17.50 55.55 -26.26
C ILE A 10 -18.28 54.29 -26.59
N SER A 11 -17.76 53.53 -27.55
CA SER A 11 -18.24 52.20 -27.87
C SER A 11 -17.81 51.26 -26.74
N PHE A 12 -18.74 50.90 -25.87
CA PHE A 12 -18.54 49.82 -24.88
C PHE A 12 -18.47 48.50 -25.65
N THR A 13 -17.27 48.05 -25.94
CA THR A 13 -17.03 46.67 -26.36
C THR A 13 -17.30 45.80 -25.12
N VAL A 14 -18.48 45.18 -25.07
CA VAL A 14 -18.79 44.13 -24.12
C VAL A 14 -17.85 42.98 -24.47
N LEU A 15 -16.78 42.86 -23.68
CA LEU A 15 -16.00 41.63 -23.62
C LEU A 15 -16.95 40.52 -23.17
N HIS A 16 -17.39 39.72 -24.12
CA HIS A 16 -17.96 38.42 -23.83
C HIS A 16 -16.89 37.66 -23.03
N SER A 17 -16.99 37.69 -21.72
CA SER A 17 -16.36 36.67 -20.90
C SER A 17 -16.97 35.33 -21.35
N SER A 18 -16.21 34.57 -22.13
CA SER A 18 -16.53 33.18 -22.37
C SER A 18 -16.80 32.53 -21.06
N VAL A 19 -18.06 32.18 -20.80
CA VAL A 19 -18.41 31.33 -19.63
C VAL A 19 -17.62 30.06 -19.83
N LEU A 20 -16.53 29.91 -19.10
CA LEU A 20 -15.72 28.70 -19.11
C LEU A 20 -16.66 27.53 -18.76
N ASP A 21 -16.64 26.50 -19.58
CA ASP A 21 -17.39 25.27 -19.38
C ASP A 21 -17.05 24.75 -17.96
N PRO A 22 -18.05 24.59 -17.07
CA PRO A 22 -17.80 24.10 -15.71
C PRO A 22 -17.04 22.78 -15.67
N GLN A 23 -17.25 21.90 -16.66
CA GLN A 23 -16.57 20.64 -16.80
C GLN A 23 -15.09 20.85 -17.12
N GLU A 24 -14.73 21.73 -18.05
CA GLU A 24 -13.34 21.99 -18.41
C GLU A 24 -12.60 22.72 -17.28
N THR A 25 -13.27 23.63 -16.59
CA THR A 25 -12.72 24.27 -15.38
C THR A 25 -12.37 23.24 -14.29
N TYR A 26 -13.23 22.24 -14.11
CA TYR A 26 -12.97 21.15 -13.17
C TYR A 26 -11.84 20.24 -13.65
N ARG A 27 -11.79 19.89 -14.92
CA ARG A 27 -10.68 19.14 -15.52
C ARG A 27 -9.35 19.84 -15.33
N ASP A 28 -9.29 21.14 -15.52
CA ASP A 28 -8.08 21.94 -15.30
C ASP A 28 -7.65 21.94 -13.82
N TYR A 29 -8.59 21.99 -12.90
CA TYR A 29 -8.30 21.82 -11.47
C TYR A 29 -7.72 20.44 -11.17
N VAL A 30 -8.34 19.38 -11.69
CA VAL A 30 -7.87 18.00 -11.51
C VAL A 30 -6.47 17.82 -12.10
N ARG A 31 -6.19 18.33 -13.31
CA ARG A 31 -4.86 18.32 -13.92
C ARG A 31 -3.83 18.96 -13.00
N ARG A 32 -4.12 20.16 -12.48
CA ARG A 32 -3.20 20.86 -11.54
C ARG A 32 -2.99 20.08 -10.26
N LYS A 33 -4.05 19.51 -9.69
CA LYS A 33 -4.01 18.79 -8.41
C LYS A 33 -3.25 17.46 -8.50
N PHE A 34 -3.42 16.68 -9.59
CA PHE A 34 -2.89 15.33 -9.70
C PHE A 34 -1.69 15.18 -10.65
N ARG A 35 -1.34 16.23 -11.41
CA ARG A 35 -0.22 16.19 -12.34
C ARG A 35 1.13 16.02 -11.66
N LEU A 36 1.30 16.66 -10.53
CA LEU A 36 2.54 16.65 -9.77
C LEU A 36 2.35 15.82 -8.50
N MET A 37 3.29 14.94 -8.27
CA MET A 37 3.45 14.23 -7.01
C MET A 37 4.77 14.65 -6.38
N GLU A 38 4.77 14.76 -5.06
CA GLU A 38 6.02 14.95 -4.34
C GLU A 38 6.87 13.69 -4.48
N ASP A 39 8.02 13.78 -5.13
CA ASP A 39 9.01 12.70 -5.12
C ASP A 39 9.80 12.80 -3.82
N ARG A 40 9.45 11.94 -2.91
CA ARG A 40 10.00 11.91 -1.55
C ARG A 40 11.51 11.60 -1.48
N ASN A 41 12.12 11.29 -2.62
CA ASN A 41 13.58 11.10 -2.76
C ASN A 41 14.28 12.29 -3.35
N ALA A 42 13.54 13.18 -3.92
CA ALA A 42 14.03 14.44 -4.34
C ALA A 42 14.27 15.33 -3.12
N ARG A 43 15.00 16.42 -3.31
CA ARG A 43 15.15 17.44 -2.27
C ARG A 43 13.77 17.91 -1.83
N LEU A 44 13.62 18.28 -0.55
CA LEU A 44 12.37 18.86 -0.04
C LEU A 44 11.79 19.87 -1.04
N GLY A 45 10.57 19.61 -1.52
CA GLY A 45 9.89 20.46 -2.50
C GLY A 45 10.12 20.10 -3.96
N GLU A 46 10.82 19.01 -4.29
CA GLU A 46 10.87 18.50 -5.66
C GLU A 46 9.60 17.71 -5.98
N PHE A 47 8.91 18.18 -7.01
CA PHE A 47 7.73 17.52 -7.55
C PHE A 47 8.08 16.80 -8.84
N VAL A 48 7.55 15.60 -8.99
CA VAL A 48 7.70 14.78 -10.20
C VAL A 48 6.35 14.68 -10.91
N ASN A 49 6.38 14.75 -12.23
CA ASN A 49 5.19 14.54 -13.02
C ASN A 49 4.73 13.08 -12.88
N LEU A 50 3.49 12.89 -12.40
CA LEU A 50 2.88 11.57 -12.20
C LEU A 50 2.95 10.72 -13.47
N SER A 51 2.63 11.27 -14.64
CA SER A 51 2.67 10.53 -15.91
C SER A 51 4.07 10.07 -16.31
N HIS A 52 5.12 10.78 -15.90
CA HIS A 52 6.49 10.36 -16.17
C HIS A 52 6.96 9.27 -15.21
N ARG A 53 6.48 9.29 -13.96
CA ARG A 53 6.89 8.31 -12.95
C ARG A 53 6.01 7.06 -12.93
N TYR A 54 4.75 7.19 -13.31
CA TYR A 54 3.80 6.09 -13.27
C TYR A 54 4.20 4.99 -14.24
N THR A 55 4.37 3.80 -13.72
CA THR A 55 4.50 2.57 -14.50
C THR A 55 3.23 1.77 -14.31
N ARG A 56 2.75 1.17 -15.39
CA ARG A 56 1.51 0.43 -15.43
C ARG A 56 1.52 -0.73 -14.45
N LEU A 57 0.40 -0.90 -13.74
CA LEU A 57 0.19 -2.04 -12.84
C LEU A 57 -0.53 -3.16 -13.58
N LEU A 58 -0.18 -4.39 -13.28
CA LEU A 58 -0.93 -5.54 -13.72
C LEU A 58 -2.21 -5.67 -12.90
N LEU A 59 -3.33 -5.76 -13.59
CA LEU A 59 -4.66 -5.91 -13.01
C LEU A 59 -5.27 -7.22 -13.50
N ALA A 60 -5.85 -7.99 -12.59
CA ALA A 60 -6.53 -9.24 -12.90
C ALA A 60 -7.97 -9.22 -12.37
N LYS A 61 -8.93 -9.67 -13.19
CA LYS A 61 -10.30 -9.90 -12.72
C LYS A 61 -10.31 -11.05 -11.73
N GLU A 62 -11.01 -10.90 -10.63
CA GLU A 62 -11.31 -12.00 -9.72
C GLU A 62 -12.71 -12.55 -10.00
N HIS A 63 -12.75 -13.83 -10.31
CA HIS A 63 -14.01 -14.54 -10.40
C HIS A 63 -14.54 -14.87 -9.00
N SER A 64 -15.86 -14.95 -8.85
CA SER A 64 -16.57 -15.14 -7.59
C SER A 64 -16.20 -16.43 -6.81
N SER A 65 -15.33 -17.28 -7.34
CA SER A 65 -14.81 -18.47 -6.71
C SER A 65 -13.44 -18.20 -6.07
N PRO A 66 -13.31 -18.32 -4.73
CA PRO A 66 -12.03 -18.15 -4.04
C PRO A 66 -10.90 -19.04 -4.55
N ARG A 67 -11.24 -20.19 -5.15
CA ARG A 67 -10.26 -21.14 -5.72
C ARG A 67 -9.63 -20.65 -7.01
N TRP A 68 -10.29 -19.83 -7.80
CA TRP A 68 -9.81 -19.34 -9.09
C TRP A 68 -8.96 -18.06 -8.98
N ALA A 69 -9.30 -17.16 -8.07
CA ALA A 69 -8.55 -15.93 -7.84
C ALA A 69 -7.10 -16.22 -7.43
N GLN A 70 -6.88 -17.31 -6.73
CA GLN A 70 -5.59 -17.73 -6.22
C GLN A 70 -4.69 -18.37 -7.27
N GLN A 71 -5.25 -19.09 -8.23
CA GLN A 71 -4.48 -19.75 -9.27
C GLN A 71 -3.83 -18.79 -10.28
N LYS A 72 -4.37 -17.57 -10.36
CA LYS A 72 -4.02 -16.56 -11.36
C LYS A 72 -2.94 -15.56 -10.95
N LEU A 73 -2.73 -15.37 -9.65
CA LEU A 73 -1.65 -14.55 -9.11
C LEU A 73 -0.25 -15.13 -9.36
N LEU A 74 -0.20 -16.38 -9.81
CA LEU A 74 1.03 -17.16 -10.02
C LEU A 74 1.85 -16.77 -11.23
N ASP A 75 1.13 -16.48 -12.32
CA ASP A 75 1.76 -16.29 -13.62
C ASP A 75 2.44 -14.93 -13.77
N THR A 76 2.28 -14.05 -12.78
CA THR A 76 2.84 -12.68 -12.83
C THR A 76 4.31 -12.59 -12.43
N GLY A 77 4.91 -13.69 -11.98
CA GLY A 77 6.33 -13.74 -11.62
C GLY A 77 7.29 -13.90 -12.79
N ARG A 78 6.87 -14.52 -13.91
CA ARG A 78 7.66 -14.71 -15.14
C ARG A 78 6.75 -14.80 -16.36
N GLY A 79 7.25 -14.27 -17.49
CA GLY A 79 6.74 -14.23 -18.84
C GLY A 79 5.49 -15.06 -19.18
N HIS A 80 4.47 -14.36 -19.60
CA HIS A 80 3.31 -14.93 -20.24
C HIS A 80 3.70 -15.59 -21.56
N VAL A 81 3.90 -16.90 -21.58
CA VAL A 81 3.74 -17.70 -22.80
C VAL A 81 3.13 -19.04 -22.41
N GLY A 82 1.88 -19.19 -22.75
CA GLY A 82 1.24 -20.43 -23.19
C GLY A 82 1.27 -21.62 -22.26
N THR A 83 0.31 -21.73 -21.34
CA THR A 83 -0.18 -23.05 -20.89
C THR A 83 -1.69 -23.07 -20.88
N ALA A 84 -2.24 -24.16 -21.41
CA ALA A 84 -3.64 -24.44 -21.61
C ALA A 84 -4.39 -24.71 -20.29
N GLY A 85 -4.57 -23.67 -19.51
CA GLY A 85 -5.56 -23.51 -18.46
C GLY A 85 -5.97 -22.06 -18.57
N GLN A 86 -7.25 -21.75 -18.73
CA GLN A 86 -7.76 -20.43 -19.08
C GLN A 86 -6.97 -19.31 -18.42
N PRO A 87 -6.36 -18.38 -19.19
CA PRO A 87 -5.51 -17.32 -18.64
C PRO A 87 -6.31 -16.47 -17.69
N ALA A 88 -5.67 -16.01 -16.60
CA ALA A 88 -6.21 -14.93 -15.81
C ALA A 88 -6.58 -13.81 -16.76
N SER A 89 -7.86 -13.44 -16.84
CA SER A 89 -8.26 -12.35 -17.70
C SER A 89 -7.65 -11.08 -17.12
N LEU A 90 -6.44 -10.73 -17.61
CA LEU A 90 -5.88 -9.42 -17.33
C LEU A 90 -6.89 -8.39 -17.80
N ILE A 91 -7.11 -7.38 -16.99
CA ILE A 91 -8.00 -6.29 -17.33
C ILE A 91 -7.20 -4.99 -17.45
N GLN A 92 -7.54 -4.20 -18.44
CA GLN A 92 -7.02 -2.85 -18.60
C GLN A 92 -7.86 -1.87 -17.79
N ILE A 93 -7.27 -0.73 -17.43
CA ILE A 93 -7.98 0.33 -16.68
C ILE A 93 -9.20 0.80 -17.47
N GLU A 94 -9.08 0.89 -18.79
CA GLU A 94 -10.13 1.31 -19.72
C GLU A 94 -11.36 0.40 -19.65
N ALA A 95 -11.14 -0.89 -19.41
CA ALA A 95 -12.20 -1.90 -19.37
C ALA A 95 -12.80 -2.14 -17.98
N LEU A 96 -12.38 -1.41 -16.95
CA LEU A 96 -12.86 -1.61 -15.58
C LEU A 96 -14.39 -1.54 -15.46
N PHE A 97 -15.02 -0.65 -16.18
CA PHE A 97 -16.47 -0.43 -16.18
C PHE A 97 -17.16 -0.94 -17.43
N GLU A 98 -16.46 -1.59 -18.35
CA GLU A 98 -17.05 -2.15 -19.55
C GLU A 98 -17.72 -3.52 -19.26
N PRO A 99 -18.79 -3.87 -19.98
CA PRO A 99 -19.36 -5.21 -19.94
C PRO A 99 -18.35 -6.25 -20.45
N ASP A 100 -18.54 -7.50 -20.08
CA ASP A 100 -17.76 -8.63 -20.61
C ASP A 100 -18.65 -9.87 -20.79
N GLU A 101 -18.08 -10.97 -21.30
CA GLU A 101 -18.84 -12.20 -21.60
C GLU A 101 -19.53 -12.78 -20.35
N GLU A 102 -18.93 -12.63 -19.17
CA GLU A 102 -19.50 -13.11 -17.90
C GLU A 102 -20.51 -12.13 -17.31
N ARG A 103 -20.42 -10.86 -17.71
CA ARG A 103 -21.26 -9.77 -17.22
C ARG A 103 -21.66 -8.87 -18.39
N PRO A 104 -22.84 -9.13 -18.99
CA PRO A 104 -23.33 -8.34 -20.12
C PRO A 104 -23.72 -6.90 -19.72
N GLU A 105 -23.96 -6.65 -18.43
CA GLU A 105 -24.24 -5.32 -17.90
C GLU A 105 -22.98 -4.67 -17.35
N PRO A 106 -22.75 -3.37 -17.65
CA PRO A 106 -21.62 -2.66 -17.10
C PRO A 106 -21.66 -2.61 -15.59
N PRO A 107 -20.56 -2.94 -14.87
CA PRO A 107 -20.52 -2.84 -13.42
C PRO A 107 -20.64 -1.40 -12.95
N ARG A 108 -21.46 -1.16 -11.94
CA ARG A 108 -21.55 0.16 -11.27
C ARG A 108 -20.58 0.29 -10.10
N THR A 109 -20.01 -0.80 -9.64
CA THR A 109 -19.03 -0.81 -8.57
C THR A 109 -17.84 -1.69 -8.95
N VAL A 110 -16.66 -1.12 -8.91
CA VAL A 110 -15.39 -1.80 -9.11
C VAL A 110 -14.58 -1.72 -7.82
N VAL A 111 -14.08 -2.85 -7.36
CA VAL A 111 -13.20 -2.93 -6.17
C VAL A 111 -11.81 -3.32 -6.63
N LEU A 112 -10.85 -2.39 -6.45
CA LEU A 112 -9.42 -2.62 -6.68
C LEU A 112 -8.79 -3.07 -5.37
N GLN A 113 -8.39 -4.33 -5.30
CA GLN A 113 -7.72 -4.85 -4.11
C GLN A 113 -6.23 -5.06 -4.34
N GLY A 114 -5.43 -4.83 -3.31
CA GLY A 114 -4.00 -5.07 -3.34
C GLY A 114 -3.35 -4.85 -1.98
N ALA A 115 -2.28 -5.57 -1.71
CA ALA A 115 -1.50 -5.43 -0.48
C ALA A 115 -0.94 -4.01 -0.30
N ALA A 116 -0.34 -3.75 0.86
CA ALA A 116 0.35 -2.48 1.09
C ALA A 116 1.48 -2.29 0.06
N GLY A 117 1.67 -1.07 -0.42
CA GLY A 117 2.73 -0.75 -1.38
C GLY A 117 2.48 -1.14 -2.83
N MET A 118 1.33 -1.75 -3.16
CA MET A 118 0.99 -2.20 -4.51
C MET A 118 0.57 -1.09 -5.47
N GLY A 119 0.55 0.18 -5.02
CA GLY A 119 0.28 1.32 -5.90
C GLY A 119 -1.20 1.68 -6.06
N LYS A 120 -2.11 1.25 -5.18
CA LYS A 120 -3.56 1.55 -5.23
C LYS A 120 -3.86 3.05 -5.40
N SER A 121 -3.32 3.89 -4.51
CA SER A 121 -3.53 5.35 -4.57
C SER A 121 -2.89 5.99 -5.79
N MET A 122 -1.72 5.48 -6.22
CA MET A 122 -1.08 5.94 -7.46
C MET A 122 -1.95 5.65 -8.69
N LEU A 123 -2.59 4.48 -8.72
CA LEU A 123 -3.54 4.12 -9.77
C LEU A 123 -4.78 5.03 -9.73
N ALA A 124 -5.33 5.28 -8.54
CA ALA A 124 -6.47 6.19 -8.37
C ALA A 124 -6.16 7.61 -8.85
N HIS A 125 -4.98 8.16 -8.50
CA HIS A 125 -4.51 9.46 -8.99
C HIS A 125 -4.30 9.46 -10.51
N LYS A 126 -3.77 8.36 -11.05
CA LYS A 126 -3.58 8.21 -12.50
C LYS A 126 -4.92 8.18 -13.25
N VAL A 127 -5.94 7.51 -12.72
CA VAL A 127 -7.30 7.52 -13.25
C VAL A 127 -7.87 8.93 -13.29
N MET A 128 -7.70 9.71 -12.20
CA MET A 128 -8.13 11.12 -12.16
C MET A 128 -7.46 11.95 -13.25
N LEU A 129 -6.14 11.83 -13.38
CA LEU A 129 -5.37 12.61 -14.35
C LEU A 129 -5.72 12.22 -15.80
N ASP A 130 -5.80 10.92 -16.10
CA ASP A 130 -6.10 10.45 -17.45
C ASP A 130 -7.54 10.76 -17.86
N TRP A 131 -8.49 10.76 -16.93
CA TRP A 131 -9.83 11.26 -17.19
C TRP A 131 -9.81 12.76 -17.51
N ALA A 132 -9.12 13.57 -16.73
CA ALA A 132 -9.01 15.01 -16.94
C ALA A 132 -8.29 15.34 -18.27
N ASP A 133 -7.28 14.56 -18.66
CA ASP A 133 -6.58 14.67 -19.94
C ASP A 133 -7.42 14.17 -21.12
N GLY A 134 -8.62 13.65 -20.88
CA GLY A 134 -9.47 13.10 -21.91
C GLY A 134 -8.99 11.77 -22.50
N LYS A 135 -8.17 11.01 -21.79
CA LYS A 135 -7.63 9.71 -22.24
C LYS A 135 -8.45 8.53 -21.75
N LEU A 136 -9.19 8.71 -20.65
CA LEU A 136 -9.90 7.63 -19.96
C LEU A 136 -11.35 8.01 -19.69
N PHE A 137 -12.30 7.09 -19.95
CA PHE A 137 -13.72 7.20 -19.63
C PHE A 137 -14.48 8.40 -20.24
N GLN A 138 -14.00 8.99 -21.33
CA GLN A 138 -14.55 10.22 -21.94
C GLN A 138 -16.05 10.15 -22.25
N ASN A 139 -16.52 9.00 -22.78
CA ASN A 139 -17.90 8.81 -23.20
C ASN A 139 -18.78 8.22 -22.08
N ARG A 140 -18.20 7.96 -20.92
CA ARG A 140 -18.88 7.29 -19.83
C ARG A 140 -19.16 8.19 -18.64
N PHE A 141 -18.16 8.95 -18.19
CA PHE A 141 -18.28 9.81 -17.02
C PHE A 141 -17.99 11.26 -17.36
N ASP A 142 -18.98 12.11 -17.13
CA ASP A 142 -18.82 13.56 -17.29
C ASP A 142 -17.99 14.15 -16.15
N TYR A 143 -18.10 13.53 -14.96
CA TYR A 143 -17.36 13.95 -13.78
C TYR A 143 -16.78 12.74 -13.02
N VAL A 144 -15.58 12.92 -12.50
CA VAL A 144 -14.90 11.95 -11.62
C VAL A 144 -14.47 12.66 -10.34
N CYS A 145 -14.99 12.22 -9.20
CA CYS A 145 -14.70 12.77 -7.87
C CYS A 145 -13.74 11.83 -7.11
N TYR A 146 -12.77 12.40 -6.43
CA TYR A 146 -11.82 11.64 -5.62
C TYR A 146 -12.03 11.92 -4.14
N ILE A 147 -12.27 10.86 -3.37
CA ILE A 147 -12.44 10.88 -1.92
C ILE A 147 -11.32 10.04 -1.30
N ASN A 148 -10.49 10.68 -0.48
CA ASN A 148 -9.51 10.00 0.34
C ASN A 148 -10.19 9.51 1.62
N CYS A 149 -10.34 8.19 1.77
CA CYS A 149 -11.02 7.60 2.93
C CYS A 149 -10.31 7.90 4.26
N ARG A 150 -8.98 8.09 4.24
CA ARG A 150 -8.20 8.50 5.40
C ARG A 150 -8.67 9.85 5.96
N GLU A 151 -9.03 10.78 5.08
CA GLU A 151 -9.49 12.12 5.47
C GLU A 151 -10.87 12.08 6.14
N MET A 152 -11.68 11.10 5.80
CA MET A 152 -13.00 10.91 6.41
C MET A 152 -12.93 10.59 7.92
N ASN A 153 -11.81 10.09 8.41
CA ASN A 153 -11.61 9.83 9.83
C ASN A 153 -11.42 11.10 10.69
N ARG A 154 -11.20 12.25 10.06
CA ARG A 154 -10.83 13.51 10.76
C ARG A 154 -11.99 14.21 11.43
N GLY A 155 -13.25 13.93 11.08
CA GLY A 155 -14.39 14.70 11.49
C GLY A 155 -15.37 13.93 12.37
N THR A 156 -15.76 14.57 13.50
CA THR A 156 -17.03 14.30 14.18
C THR A 156 -18.17 15.11 13.55
N THR A 157 -17.88 15.84 12.47
CA THR A 157 -18.81 16.78 11.83
C THR A 157 -19.74 15.99 10.91
N GLU A 158 -21.04 16.20 11.09
CA GLU A 158 -22.02 15.69 10.14
C GLU A 158 -21.85 16.37 8.77
N LEU A 159 -21.79 15.57 7.73
CA LEU A 159 -21.64 16.00 6.34
C LEU A 159 -22.85 15.54 5.53
N SER A 160 -23.13 16.22 4.44
CA SER A 160 -24.04 15.75 3.39
C SER A 160 -23.24 15.22 2.20
N VAL A 161 -23.87 14.47 1.30
CA VAL A 161 -23.23 14.11 0.03
C VAL A 161 -22.94 15.35 -0.80
N ARG A 162 -23.78 16.38 -0.67
CA ARG A 162 -23.51 17.69 -1.25
C ARG A 162 -22.16 18.25 -0.80
N ASP A 163 -21.88 18.20 0.51
CA ASP A 163 -20.61 18.69 1.08
C ASP A 163 -19.41 17.85 0.60
N LEU A 164 -19.58 16.52 0.52
CA LEU A 164 -18.56 15.61 -0.01
C LEU A 164 -18.22 15.90 -1.48
N LEU A 165 -19.24 16.06 -2.31
CA LEU A 165 -19.04 16.39 -3.72
C LEU A 165 -18.48 17.81 -3.89
N ALA A 166 -18.98 18.79 -3.17
CA ALA A 166 -18.46 20.16 -3.18
C ALA A 166 -16.98 20.22 -2.81
N GLY A 167 -16.53 19.42 -1.84
CA GLY A 167 -15.13 19.32 -1.44
C GLY A 167 -14.20 18.76 -2.54
N CYS A 168 -14.73 18.16 -3.60
CA CYS A 168 -13.94 17.73 -4.76
C CYS A 168 -13.61 18.88 -5.72
N TRP A 169 -14.32 20.03 -5.63
CA TRP A 169 -14.18 21.19 -6.51
C TRP A 169 -13.37 22.31 -5.89
N PRO A 170 -12.70 23.15 -6.71
CA PRO A 170 -12.22 24.44 -6.24
C PRO A 170 -13.44 25.36 -6.00
N GLU A 171 -13.61 25.85 -4.80
CA GLU A 171 -14.72 26.76 -4.44
C GLU A 171 -14.86 27.94 -5.43
N PRO A 172 -16.08 28.41 -5.69
CA PRO A 172 -17.43 27.99 -5.25
C PRO A 172 -18.28 27.35 -6.37
N CYS A 173 -17.70 26.76 -7.39
CA CYS A 173 -18.33 26.52 -8.69
C CYS A 173 -18.76 25.07 -8.96
N ALA A 174 -19.02 24.25 -7.94
CA ALA A 174 -19.46 22.87 -8.16
C ALA A 174 -20.87 22.81 -8.77
N PRO A 175 -21.09 22.16 -9.94
CA PRO A 175 -22.40 22.02 -10.57
C PRO A 175 -23.24 20.93 -9.92
N LEU A 176 -23.43 21.00 -8.60
CA LEU A 176 -23.98 19.95 -7.77
C LEU A 176 -25.35 19.44 -8.22
N GLN A 177 -26.22 20.36 -8.69
CA GLN A 177 -27.55 19.97 -9.19
C GLN A 177 -27.47 19.15 -10.48
N GLU A 178 -26.52 19.45 -11.34
CA GLU A 178 -26.27 18.70 -12.57
C GLU A 178 -25.74 17.29 -12.25
N LEU A 179 -24.76 17.20 -11.34
CA LEU A 179 -24.17 15.93 -10.89
C LEU A 179 -25.21 14.94 -10.34
N VAL A 180 -26.20 15.46 -9.59
CA VAL A 180 -27.23 14.63 -8.96
C VAL A 180 -28.39 14.28 -9.91
N ARG A 181 -28.56 15.07 -10.99
CA ARG A 181 -29.59 14.77 -12.01
C ARG A 181 -29.24 13.60 -12.90
N VAL A 182 -27.95 13.38 -13.16
CA VAL A 182 -27.47 12.31 -14.05
C VAL A 182 -26.36 11.52 -13.34
N PRO A 183 -26.72 10.83 -12.23
CA PRO A 183 -25.75 10.16 -11.36
C PRO A 183 -25.02 9.01 -12.05
N GLU A 184 -25.57 8.41 -13.11
CA GLU A 184 -24.94 7.38 -13.92
C GLU A 184 -23.69 7.87 -14.69
N ARG A 185 -23.58 9.19 -14.87
CA ARG A 185 -22.41 9.82 -15.50
C ARG A 185 -21.38 10.36 -14.49
N LEU A 186 -21.58 10.04 -13.22
CA LEU A 186 -20.67 10.39 -12.13
C LEU A 186 -19.93 9.14 -11.63
N LEU A 187 -18.60 9.24 -11.59
CA LEU A 187 -17.74 8.27 -10.93
C LEU A 187 -17.21 8.86 -9.63
N VAL A 188 -17.34 8.13 -8.53
CA VAL A 188 -16.68 8.46 -7.27
C VAL A 188 -15.60 7.42 -6.97
N ILE A 189 -14.36 7.87 -6.82
CA ILE A 189 -13.21 7.08 -6.40
C ILE A 189 -13.08 7.21 -4.89
N MET A 190 -13.23 6.08 -4.19
CA MET A 190 -12.99 5.98 -2.75
C MET A 190 -11.65 5.28 -2.52
N ASP A 191 -10.61 6.07 -2.22
CA ASP A 191 -9.25 5.53 -2.07
C ASP A 191 -8.94 5.21 -0.62
N GLY A 192 -8.54 3.94 -0.36
CA GLY A 192 -8.14 3.45 0.94
C GLY A 192 -9.30 3.11 1.88
N PHE A 193 -10.28 2.33 1.41
CA PHE A 193 -11.41 1.90 2.25
C PHE A 193 -10.98 1.17 3.53
N ASP A 194 -9.89 0.40 3.48
CA ASP A 194 -9.29 -0.27 4.64
C ASP A 194 -8.75 0.69 5.71
N GLU A 195 -8.59 1.96 5.38
CA GLU A 195 -8.13 3.00 6.31
C GLU A 195 -9.27 3.66 7.10
N LEU A 196 -10.54 3.31 6.81
CA LEU A 196 -11.69 3.78 7.57
C LEU A 196 -11.78 3.10 8.93
N ARG A 197 -12.23 3.87 9.94
CA ARG A 197 -12.46 3.33 11.29
C ARG A 197 -13.48 2.20 11.30
N PRO A 198 -13.46 1.29 12.30
CA PRO A 198 -14.38 0.15 12.37
C PRO A 198 -15.87 0.52 12.35
N SER A 199 -16.23 1.70 12.86
CA SER A 199 -17.61 2.22 12.85
C SER A 199 -18.23 2.32 11.45
N PHE A 200 -17.41 2.45 10.40
CA PHE A 200 -17.88 2.47 9.01
C PHE A 200 -18.41 1.12 8.50
N HIS A 201 -18.28 0.07 9.29
CA HIS A 201 -18.60 -1.30 8.86
C HIS A 201 -19.89 -1.85 9.42
N ASP A 202 -20.69 -1.07 10.16
CA ASP A 202 -21.96 -1.54 10.72
C ASP A 202 -22.99 -1.82 9.61
N PRO A 203 -23.41 -3.09 9.43
CA PRO A 203 -24.37 -3.46 8.39
C PRO A 203 -25.82 -3.05 8.72
N GLN A 204 -26.14 -2.70 9.95
CA GLN A 204 -27.48 -2.37 10.43
C GLN A 204 -27.65 -0.89 10.81
N GLY A 205 -26.66 -0.07 10.53
CA GLY A 205 -26.68 1.35 10.84
C GLY A 205 -27.81 2.13 10.13
N PRO A 206 -28.12 3.33 10.60
CA PRO A 206 -29.10 4.18 9.95
C PRO A 206 -28.67 4.54 8.53
N TRP A 207 -29.64 4.71 7.63
CA TRP A 207 -29.40 5.07 6.24
C TRP A 207 -29.69 6.54 5.98
N CYS A 208 -28.87 7.17 5.17
CA CYS A 208 -29.16 8.47 4.58
C CYS A 208 -29.74 8.25 3.17
N LEU A 209 -30.97 8.74 2.95
CA LEU A 209 -31.65 8.61 1.66
C LEU A 209 -31.71 9.95 0.90
N CYS A 210 -31.32 11.03 1.54
CA CYS A 210 -31.34 12.38 0.95
C CYS A 210 -29.91 12.93 0.85
N TRP A 211 -29.51 13.33 -0.32
CA TRP A 211 -28.15 13.79 -0.63
C TRP A 211 -27.77 15.14 0.02
N GLU A 212 -28.78 15.93 0.42
CA GLU A 212 -28.59 17.20 1.14
C GLU A 212 -28.62 17.07 2.67
N LYS A 213 -29.15 15.93 3.17
CA LYS A 213 -29.24 15.69 4.60
C LYS A 213 -27.85 15.43 5.18
N LYS A 214 -27.51 16.15 6.24
CA LYS A 214 -26.30 15.92 7.02
C LYS A 214 -26.44 14.65 7.85
N ALA A 215 -25.39 13.86 7.85
CA ALA A 215 -25.26 12.63 8.63
C ALA A 215 -23.78 12.37 8.96
N PRO A 216 -23.46 11.52 9.93
CA PRO A 216 -22.09 11.05 10.15
C PRO A 216 -21.49 10.45 8.87
N ALA A 217 -20.19 10.66 8.67
CA ALA A 217 -19.50 10.21 7.45
C ALA A 217 -19.66 8.70 7.21
N GLU A 218 -19.74 7.90 8.29
CA GLU A 218 -19.99 6.46 8.24
C GLU A 218 -21.33 6.14 7.59
N VAL A 219 -22.39 6.85 7.97
CA VAL A 219 -23.73 6.66 7.45
C VAL A 219 -23.81 7.05 5.98
N LEU A 220 -23.15 8.15 5.60
CA LEU A 220 -23.10 8.61 4.21
C LEU A 220 -22.37 7.63 3.30
N LEU A 221 -21.12 7.29 3.65
CA LEU A 221 -20.32 6.36 2.85
C LEU A 221 -20.98 4.98 2.78
N GLY A 222 -21.53 4.49 3.91
CA GLY A 222 -22.29 3.24 3.95
C GLY A 222 -23.50 3.27 3.04
N SER A 223 -24.23 4.38 2.97
CA SER A 223 -25.41 4.55 2.11
C SER A 223 -25.03 4.62 0.62
N LEU A 224 -23.92 5.27 0.28
CA LEU A 224 -23.38 5.32 -1.09
C LEU A 224 -22.90 3.93 -1.55
N ILE A 225 -22.12 3.24 -0.73
CA ILE A 225 -21.56 1.92 -1.04
C ILE A 225 -22.65 0.89 -1.27
N ARG A 226 -23.73 0.94 -0.48
CA ARG A 226 -24.88 0.03 -0.59
C ARG A 226 -25.93 0.50 -1.58
N LYS A 227 -25.64 1.50 -2.38
CA LYS A 227 -26.57 2.02 -3.40
C LYS A 227 -27.94 2.45 -2.86
N LYS A 228 -28.04 2.80 -1.56
CA LYS A 228 -29.24 3.38 -0.96
C LYS A 228 -29.37 4.88 -1.26
N LEU A 229 -28.25 5.51 -1.56
CA LEU A 229 -28.15 6.90 -1.95
C LEU A 229 -27.44 6.97 -3.31
N LEU A 230 -28.05 7.66 -4.28
CA LEU A 230 -27.57 7.74 -5.67
C LEU A 230 -27.25 6.35 -6.28
N PRO A 231 -28.23 5.45 -6.44
CA PRO A 231 -28.01 4.05 -6.83
C PRO A 231 -27.34 3.90 -8.19
N GLU A 232 -27.56 4.83 -9.12
CA GLU A 232 -26.96 4.82 -10.45
C GLU A 232 -25.50 5.29 -10.47
N LEU A 233 -25.02 5.94 -9.41
CA LEU A 233 -23.64 6.40 -9.26
C LEU A 233 -22.65 5.24 -9.46
N SER A 234 -21.56 5.47 -10.20
CA SER A 234 -20.46 4.51 -10.30
C SER A 234 -19.43 4.71 -9.20
N LEU A 235 -18.91 3.60 -8.64
CA LEU A 235 -17.92 3.58 -7.58
C LEU A 235 -16.66 2.83 -8.01
N LEU A 236 -15.49 3.41 -7.74
CA LEU A 236 -14.20 2.75 -7.78
C LEU A 236 -13.62 2.76 -6.36
N ILE A 237 -13.53 1.61 -5.72
CA ILE A 237 -13.11 1.50 -4.33
C ILE A 237 -11.76 0.80 -4.28
N THR A 238 -10.75 1.43 -3.68
CA THR A 238 -9.48 0.77 -3.42
C THR A 238 -9.44 0.24 -1.99
N THR A 239 -8.93 -0.97 -1.80
CA THR A 239 -8.87 -1.60 -0.48
C THR A 239 -7.73 -2.62 -0.38
N ARG A 240 -7.36 -3.00 0.83
CA ARG A 240 -6.53 -4.19 1.06
C ARG A 240 -7.40 -5.45 1.08
N PRO A 241 -6.85 -6.62 0.72
CA PRO A 241 -7.57 -7.90 0.79
C PRO A 241 -8.21 -8.17 2.16
N THR A 242 -7.59 -7.68 3.21
CA THR A 242 -8.00 -7.81 4.61
C THR A 242 -9.33 -7.17 4.95
N ALA A 243 -9.66 -6.05 4.32
CA ALA A 243 -10.95 -5.37 4.51
C ALA A 243 -12.01 -5.82 3.50
N LEU A 244 -11.63 -6.66 2.53
CA LEU A 244 -12.52 -7.08 1.44
C LEU A 244 -13.74 -7.84 1.97
N ALA A 245 -13.58 -8.76 2.91
CA ALA A 245 -14.67 -9.54 3.48
C ALA A 245 -15.75 -8.67 4.14
N LYS A 246 -15.36 -7.56 4.76
CA LYS A 246 -16.28 -6.58 5.33
C LYS A 246 -17.00 -5.79 4.24
N LEU A 247 -16.24 -5.34 3.24
CA LEU A 247 -16.77 -4.58 2.12
C LEU A 247 -17.75 -5.39 1.27
N GLN A 248 -17.46 -6.66 0.98
CA GLN A 248 -18.30 -7.55 0.18
C GLN A 248 -19.73 -7.69 0.70
N ARG A 249 -19.92 -7.69 2.02
CA ARG A 249 -21.27 -7.75 2.64
C ARG A 249 -22.12 -6.52 2.36
N SER A 250 -21.50 -5.45 1.89
CA SER A 250 -22.14 -4.15 1.65
C SER A 250 -22.32 -3.83 0.17
N LEU A 251 -21.81 -4.66 -0.72
CA LEU A 251 -21.78 -4.38 -2.15
C LEU A 251 -22.80 -5.21 -2.92
N GLU A 252 -23.45 -4.58 -3.88
CA GLU A 252 -24.34 -5.21 -4.85
C GLU A 252 -23.56 -5.46 -6.15
N HIS A 253 -23.34 -6.74 -6.48
CA HIS A 253 -22.71 -7.19 -7.73
C HIS A 253 -21.42 -6.44 -8.15
N PRO A 254 -20.41 -6.29 -7.28
CA PRO A 254 -19.19 -5.59 -7.63
C PRO A 254 -18.33 -6.38 -8.62
N ARG A 255 -17.52 -5.68 -9.43
CA ARG A 255 -16.40 -6.28 -10.12
C ARG A 255 -15.17 -6.22 -9.22
N HIS A 256 -14.61 -7.37 -8.88
CA HIS A 256 -13.37 -7.45 -8.12
C HIS A 256 -12.18 -7.52 -9.07
N VAL A 257 -11.17 -6.71 -8.79
CA VAL A 257 -9.93 -6.62 -9.57
C VAL A 257 -8.76 -6.61 -8.60
N ALA A 258 -7.85 -7.58 -8.77
CA ALA A 258 -6.61 -7.64 -8.00
C ALA A 258 -5.50 -6.86 -8.68
N ILE A 259 -4.77 -6.07 -7.90
CA ILE A 259 -3.53 -5.41 -8.32
C ILE A 259 -2.38 -6.36 -8.03
N LEU A 260 -1.73 -6.84 -9.09
CA LEU A 260 -0.68 -7.86 -9.02
C LEU A 260 0.74 -7.27 -8.90
N GLY A 261 0.88 -5.94 -9.01
CA GLY A 261 2.17 -5.26 -9.00
C GLY A 261 2.80 -5.17 -10.39
N PHE A 262 4.14 -5.27 -10.44
CA PHE A 262 4.91 -5.17 -11.67
C PHE A 262 5.35 -6.53 -12.20
N SER A 263 5.16 -6.78 -13.49
CA SER A 263 5.88 -7.85 -14.20
C SER A 263 7.36 -7.48 -14.38
N GLU A 264 8.12 -8.35 -14.99
CA GLU A 264 9.54 -8.06 -15.31
C GLU A 264 9.68 -6.85 -16.25
N ALA A 265 8.80 -6.74 -17.25
CA ALA A 265 8.80 -5.64 -18.19
C ALA A 265 8.52 -4.29 -17.49
N GLU A 266 7.49 -4.24 -16.63
CA GLU A 266 7.16 -3.04 -15.87
C GLU A 266 8.23 -2.71 -14.83
N ARG A 267 8.87 -3.72 -14.18
CA ARG A 267 10.05 -3.48 -13.32
C ARG A 267 11.16 -2.79 -14.08
N LYS A 268 11.53 -3.32 -15.26
CA LYS A 268 12.54 -2.71 -16.12
C LYS A 268 12.17 -1.27 -16.50
N GLU A 269 10.92 -1.06 -16.93
CA GLU A 269 10.41 0.27 -17.27
C GLU A 269 10.49 1.22 -16.07
N TYR A 270 10.12 0.76 -14.86
CA TYR A 270 10.18 1.55 -13.65
C TYR A 270 11.59 2.03 -13.35
N PHE A 271 12.60 1.16 -13.42
CA PHE A 271 14.00 1.53 -13.23
C PHE A 271 14.44 2.58 -14.25
N HIS A 272 14.09 2.41 -15.53
CA HIS A 272 14.43 3.38 -16.56
C HIS A 272 13.68 4.73 -16.42
N ARG A 273 12.51 4.75 -15.81
CA ARG A 273 11.79 6.00 -15.49
C ARG A 273 12.31 6.66 -14.21
N TYR A 274 12.89 5.86 -13.31
CA TYR A 274 13.42 6.37 -12.06
C TYR A 274 14.78 7.07 -12.24
N PHE A 275 15.69 6.50 -13.01
CA PHE A 275 17.00 7.06 -13.30
C PHE A 275 16.93 7.89 -14.58
N HIS A 276 17.45 9.13 -14.54
CA HIS A 276 17.49 10.01 -15.71
C HIS A 276 18.50 9.52 -16.76
N ASP A 277 19.61 8.91 -16.29
CA ASP A 277 20.65 8.33 -17.14
C ASP A 277 20.29 6.88 -17.48
N ARG A 278 20.21 6.59 -18.78
CA ARG A 278 19.88 5.25 -19.29
C ARG A 278 20.93 4.19 -19.00
N GLU A 279 22.20 4.58 -18.99
CA GLU A 279 23.29 3.66 -18.70
C GLU A 279 23.27 3.26 -17.23
N GLN A 280 23.11 4.25 -16.33
CA GLN A 280 22.93 4.04 -14.90
C GLN A 280 21.69 3.17 -14.62
N ALA A 281 20.56 3.45 -15.29
CA ALA A 281 19.34 2.64 -15.15
C ALA A 281 19.57 1.16 -15.54
N SER A 282 20.27 0.94 -16.65
CA SER A 282 20.59 -0.42 -17.12
C SER A 282 21.54 -1.15 -16.19
N GLN A 283 22.56 -0.47 -15.67
CA GLN A 283 23.50 -1.02 -14.71
C GLN A 283 22.80 -1.43 -13.41
N VAL A 284 21.97 -0.55 -12.85
CA VAL A 284 21.22 -0.81 -11.62
C VAL A 284 20.20 -1.92 -11.83
N PHE A 285 19.48 -1.92 -12.94
CA PHE A 285 18.52 -2.97 -13.26
C PHE A 285 19.19 -4.34 -13.39
N SER A 286 20.34 -4.43 -14.11
CA SER A 286 21.10 -5.69 -14.23
C SER A 286 21.57 -6.17 -12.86
N PHE A 287 22.09 -5.27 -12.02
CA PHE A 287 22.50 -5.61 -10.66
C PHE A 287 21.38 -6.22 -9.82
N VAL A 288 20.17 -5.63 -9.89
CA VAL A 288 19.00 -6.12 -9.15
C VAL A 288 18.48 -7.41 -9.77
N ARG A 289 18.45 -7.54 -11.09
CA ARG A 289 18.00 -8.75 -11.79
C ARG A 289 18.86 -9.98 -11.48
N ASP A 290 20.18 -9.79 -11.32
CA ASP A 290 21.12 -10.85 -10.98
C ASP A 290 20.97 -11.35 -9.53
N ASP A 291 20.27 -10.60 -8.67
CA ASP A 291 19.90 -10.99 -7.31
C ASP A 291 18.43 -11.46 -7.30
N GLU A 292 18.19 -12.75 -7.47
CA GLU A 292 16.85 -13.31 -7.63
C GLU A 292 15.88 -12.97 -6.48
N PRO A 293 16.26 -13.04 -5.18
CA PRO A 293 15.41 -12.60 -4.10
C PRO A 293 15.02 -11.12 -4.20
N LEU A 294 16.01 -10.25 -4.39
CA LEU A 294 15.78 -8.81 -4.50
C LEU A 294 14.92 -8.46 -5.72
N PHE A 295 15.22 -9.08 -6.86
CA PHE A 295 14.43 -8.91 -8.08
C PHE A 295 12.99 -9.38 -7.90
N THR A 296 12.79 -10.50 -7.19
CA THR A 296 11.45 -11.00 -6.88
C THR A 296 10.68 -10.03 -5.99
N LEU A 297 11.31 -9.48 -4.94
CA LEU A 297 10.69 -8.48 -4.07
C LEU A 297 10.25 -7.22 -4.84
N CYS A 298 10.94 -6.87 -5.91
CA CYS A 298 10.63 -5.72 -6.76
C CYS A 298 9.32 -5.86 -7.57
N PHE A 299 8.55 -6.96 -7.45
CA PHE A 299 7.18 -6.99 -7.97
C PHE A 299 6.27 -5.99 -7.25
N VAL A 300 6.60 -5.64 -6.01
CA VAL A 300 5.92 -4.60 -5.24
C VAL A 300 6.45 -3.22 -5.64
N PRO A 301 5.64 -2.31 -6.19
CA PRO A 301 6.08 -0.99 -6.62
C PRO A 301 6.82 -0.19 -5.55
N MET A 302 6.37 -0.27 -4.30
CA MET A 302 7.02 0.39 -3.17
C MET A 302 8.42 -0.13 -2.91
N VAL A 303 8.63 -1.44 -3.06
CA VAL A 303 9.96 -2.05 -2.92
C VAL A 303 10.87 -1.60 -4.06
N CYS A 304 10.37 -1.54 -5.31
CA CYS A 304 11.12 -0.95 -6.42
C CYS A 304 11.60 0.46 -6.09
N TRP A 305 10.69 1.29 -5.54
CA TRP A 305 11.02 2.65 -5.16
C TRP A 305 12.13 2.70 -4.10
N VAL A 306 12.00 1.91 -3.03
CA VAL A 306 13.01 1.82 -1.95
C VAL A 306 14.37 1.38 -2.51
N VAL A 307 14.38 0.33 -3.31
CA VAL A 307 15.60 -0.22 -3.92
C VAL A 307 16.28 0.81 -4.83
N CYS A 308 15.51 1.44 -5.72
CA CYS A 308 16.04 2.49 -6.61
C CYS A 308 16.64 3.64 -5.82
N THR A 309 15.98 4.04 -4.72
CA THR A 309 16.46 5.12 -3.83
C THR A 309 17.80 4.79 -3.19
N CYS A 310 17.89 3.61 -2.56
CA CYS A 310 19.09 3.17 -1.89
C CYS A 310 20.27 3.05 -2.88
N LEU A 311 20.01 2.47 -4.06
CA LEU A 311 21.05 2.28 -5.07
C LEU A 311 21.49 3.61 -5.70
N LYS A 312 20.57 4.56 -5.92
CA LYS A 312 20.89 5.91 -6.39
C LYS A 312 21.81 6.62 -5.40
N GLN A 313 21.50 6.58 -4.11
CA GLN A 313 22.34 7.20 -3.07
C GLN A 313 23.72 6.55 -2.99
N GLN A 314 23.84 5.22 -3.14
CA GLN A 314 25.12 4.54 -3.18
C GLN A 314 25.99 5.00 -4.37
N LEU A 315 25.39 5.15 -5.54
CA LEU A 315 26.09 5.62 -6.74
C LEU A 315 26.52 7.08 -6.62
N GLU A 316 25.66 7.95 -6.09
CA GLU A 316 25.99 9.37 -5.84
C GLU A 316 27.09 9.54 -4.79
N GLY A 317 27.19 8.62 -3.83
CA GLY A 317 28.24 8.56 -2.82
C GLY A 317 29.57 7.93 -3.30
N GLY A 318 29.67 7.55 -4.57
CA GLY A 318 30.86 6.86 -5.13
C GLY A 318 31.07 5.45 -4.59
N GLY A 319 30.05 4.85 -3.97
CA GLY A 319 30.10 3.50 -3.43
C GLY A 319 29.86 2.42 -4.48
N LEU A 320 30.44 1.24 -4.25
CA LEU A 320 30.11 0.05 -5.04
C LEU A 320 28.72 -0.49 -4.63
N LEU A 321 27.96 -0.93 -5.61
CA LEU A 321 26.66 -1.59 -5.38
C LEU A 321 26.88 -2.88 -4.57
N ARG A 322 26.26 -2.98 -3.39
CA ARG A 322 26.43 -4.12 -2.49
C ARG A 322 25.19 -5.00 -2.49
N ARG A 323 25.36 -6.29 -2.77
CA ARG A 323 24.31 -7.32 -2.72
C ARG A 323 24.13 -7.80 -1.29
N ARG A 324 23.00 -7.53 -0.62
CA ARG A 324 22.73 -8.10 0.71
C ARG A 324 21.26 -8.14 1.14
N SER A 325 20.29 -7.92 0.25
CA SER A 325 18.89 -7.85 0.69
C SER A 325 18.10 -9.06 0.20
N ARG A 326 18.05 -10.12 1.02
CA ARG A 326 17.26 -11.32 0.70
C ARG A 326 15.82 -11.27 1.23
N THR A 327 15.53 -10.32 2.11
CA THR A 327 14.24 -10.21 2.81
C THR A 327 13.68 -8.81 2.70
N THR A 328 12.38 -8.70 2.88
CA THR A 328 11.68 -7.40 2.91
C THR A 328 12.23 -6.52 4.02
N THR A 329 12.46 -7.08 5.21
CA THR A 329 13.03 -6.37 6.37
C THR A 329 14.40 -5.78 6.06
N ALA A 330 15.27 -6.53 5.39
CA ALA A 330 16.59 -6.05 5.01
C ALA A 330 16.53 -4.87 4.05
N VAL A 331 15.58 -4.86 3.11
CA VAL A 331 15.35 -3.73 2.20
C VAL A 331 14.93 -2.47 2.96
N TYR A 332 13.95 -2.60 3.89
CA TYR A 332 13.49 -1.47 4.70
C TYR A 332 14.58 -0.94 5.64
N LEU A 333 15.38 -1.84 6.22
CA LEU A 333 16.52 -1.45 7.03
C LEU A 333 17.57 -0.68 6.24
N LEU A 334 17.94 -1.14 5.05
CA LEU A 334 18.86 -0.42 4.17
C LEU A 334 18.38 0.99 3.86
N TYR A 335 17.08 1.15 3.60
CA TYR A 335 16.50 2.46 3.37
C TYR A 335 16.59 3.34 4.61
N LEU A 336 16.21 2.84 5.78
CA LEU A 336 16.34 3.57 7.04
C LEU A 336 17.79 4.05 7.26
N LEU A 337 18.75 3.17 7.03
CA LEU A 337 20.17 3.50 7.16
C LEU A 337 20.63 4.58 6.18
N SER A 338 20.13 4.54 4.95
CA SER A 338 20.41 5.57 3.95
C SER A 338 19.88 6.95 4.35
N LEU A 339 18.74 6.99 5.07
CA LEU A 339 18.16 8.23 5.59
C LEU A 339 18.93 8.78 6.80
N MET A 340 19.57 7.91 7.57
CA MET A 340 20.30 8.28 8.80
C MET A 340 21.76 8.63 8.57
N GLN A 341 22.30 8.41 7.36
CA GLN A 341 23.65 8.85 7.05
C GLN A 341 23.72 10.38 6.98
N PRO A 342 24.72 11.02 7.64
CA PRO A 342 24.90 12.46 7.55
C PRO A 342 25.14 12.87 6.09
N LYS A 343 24.27 13.71 5.55
CA LYS A 343 24.49 14.29 4.23
C LYS A 343 25.62 15.34 4.32
N PRO A 344 26.57 15.40 3.37
CA PRO A 344 27.57 16.46 3.34
C PRO A 344 26.91 17.84 3.38
N GLY A 345 27.29 18.68 4.37
CA GLY A 345 26.75 20.04 4.51
C GLY A 345 25.48 20.19 5.38
N THR A 346 24.94 19.12 5.95
CA THR A 346 23.87 19.24 6.96
C THR A 346 24.46 19.54 8.34
N PRO A 347 23.88 20.50 9.09
CA PRO A 347 24.30 20.73 10.46
C PRO A 347 24.11 19.45 11.29
N THR A 348 25.15 19.06 12.04
CA THR A 348 25.04 17.99 13.03
C THR A 348 23.97 18.37 14.04
N LEU A 349 22.94 17.55 14.17
CA LEU A 349 21.91 17.74 15.18
C LEU A 349 22.54 17.69 16.58
N PRO A 350 22.21 18.61 17.49
CA PRO A 350 22.79 18.67 18.83
C PRO A 350 22.46 17.44 19.68
N SER A 351 21.40 16.70 19.35
CA SER A 351 20.97 15.47 20.00
C SER A 351 20.38 14.50 18.98
N PRO A 352 20.58 13.18 19.12
CA PRO A 352 19.90 12.21 18.28
C PRO A 352 18.40 12.26 18.54
N PRO A 353 17.55 12.22 17.49
CA PRO A 353 16.11 12.31 17.66
C PRO A 353 15.56 11.13 18.46
N ASN A 354 14.43 11.36 19.17
CA ASN A 354 13.77 10.36 20.00
C ASN A 354 13.15 9.23 19.16
N ARG A 355 13.97 8.24 18.83
CA ARG A 355 13.59 7.08 18.02
C ARG A 355 12.62 6.15 18.74
N ARG A 356 12.68 6.10 20.07
CA ARG A 356 11.76 5.30 20.89
C ARG A 356 10.35 5.85 20.84
N GLY A 357 10.22 7.16 20.98
CA GLY A 357 8.93 7.84 20.80
C GLY A 357 8.33 7.59 19.41
N LEU A 358 9.18 7.62 18.37
CA LEU A 358 8.75 7.29 17.00
C LEU A 358 8.19 5.87 16.89
N CYS A 359 8.88 4.87 17.43
CA CYS A 359 8.46 3.48 17.40
C CYS A 359 7.18 3.26 18.24
N ALA A 360 7.07 3.91 19.40
CA ALA A 360 5.89 3.84 20.26
C ALA A 360 4.67 4.47 19.57
N LEU A 361 4.84 5.63 18.95
CA LEU A 361 3.79 6.28 18.15
C LEU A 361 3.32 5.37 17.00
N ALA A 362 4.25 4.71 16.31
CA ALA A 362 3.94 3.78 15.23
C ALA A 362 3.11 2.59 15.73
N ALA A 363 3.51 1.98 16.86
CA ALA A 363 2.80 0.86 17.46
C ALA A 363 1.41 1.25 17.97
N HIS A 364 1.30 2.39 18.66
CA HIS A 364 0.01 2.95 19.09
C HIS A 364 -0.93 3.17 17.90
N GLY A 365 -0.42 3.85 16.84
CA GLY A 365 -1.19 4.08 15.63
C GLY A 365 -1.63 2.79 14.94
N LEU A 366 -0.82 1.74 14.99
CA LEU A 366 -1.18 0.44 14.42
C LEU A 366 -2.38 -0.17 15.16
N TRP A 367 -2.38 -0.18 16.49
CA TRP A 367 -3.48 -0.70 17.29
C TRP A 367 -4.77 0.10 17.17
N GLU A 368 -4.66 1.41 17.16
CA GLU A 368 -5.79 2.34 16.99
C GLU A 368 -6.23 2.50 15.54
N GLN A 369 -5.55 1.81 14.60
CA GLN A 369 -5.73 1.99 13.15
C GLN A 369 -5.65 3.47 12.74
N LYS A 370 -4.74 4.19 13.39
CA LYS A 370 -4.51 5.63 13.23
C LYS A 370 -3.27 5.86 12.37
N ILE A 371 -3.43 6.65 11.33
CA ILE A 371 -2.39 6.92 10.33
C ILE A 371 -1.98 8.39 10.35
N LEU A 372 -2.88 9.24 10.81
CA LEU A 372 -2.66 10.68 10.96
C LEU A 372 -2.55 11.03 12.43
N PHE A 373 -1.47 11.69 12.79
CA PHE A 373 -1.10 12.05 14.14
C PHE A 373 -1.15 13.58 14.30
N ALA A 374 -1.87 14.05 15.31
CA ALA A 374 -1.86 15.45 15.71
C ALA A 374 -0.64 15.72 16.61
N GLU A 375 -0.27 16.98 16.80
CA GLU A 375 0.82 17.36 17.71
C GLU A 375 0.63 16.83 19.14
N ARG A 376 -0.60 16.65 19.58
CA ARG A 376 -0.91 16.03 20.86
C ARG A 376 -0.41 14.60 20.91
N ASP A 377 -0.67 13.80 19.87
CA ASP A 377 -0.23 12.40 19.81
C ASP A 377 1.30 12.29 19.83
N LEU A 378 1.98 13.22 19.14
CA LEU A 378 3.45 13.29 19.13
C LEU A 378 3.99 13.55 20.55
N ARG A 379 3.41 14.52 21.25
CA ARG A 379 3.82 14.86 22.63
C ARG A 379 3.52 13.75 23.62
N GLU A 380 2.41 13.04 23.50
CA GLU A 380 2.06 11.88 24.34
C GLU A 380 3.10 10.76 24.23
N HIS A 381 3.82 10.67 23.09
CA HIS A 381 4.90 9.71 22.87
C HIS A 381 6.30 10.32 23.03
N GLY A 382 6.40 11.51 23.66
CA GLY A 382 7.67 12.15 23.98
C GLY A 382 8.41 12.71 22.77
N LEU A 383 7.71 12.98 21.66
CA LEU A 383 8.28 13.61 20.47
C LEU A 383 8.13 15.13 20.56
N ASP A 384 9.24 15.84 20.62
CA ASP A 384 9.27 17.29 20.60
C ASP A 384 9.36 17.87 19.17
N ALA A 385 9.36 19.21 19.05
CA ALA A 385 9.42 19.88 17.75
C ALA A 385 10.74 19.61 17.01
N ALA A 386 11.87 19.39 17.74
CA ALA A 386 13.16 19.10 17.16
C ALA A 386 13.19 17.67 16.59
N ASP A 387 12.60 16.71 17.31
CA ASP A 387 12.42 15.34 16.85
C ASP A 387 11.59 15.29 15.57
N VAL A 388 10.44 15.96 15.58
CA VAL A 388 9.53 16.02 14.42
C VAL A 388 10.21 16.65 13.23
N SER A 389 10.93 17.78 13.42
CA SER A 389 11.71 18.41 12.36
C SER A 389 12.77 17.47 11.79
N SER A 390 13.44 16.71 12.65
CA SER A 390 14.44 15.72 12.24
C SER A 390 13.82 14.61 11.40
N PHE A 391 12.68 14.07 11.80
CA PHE A 391 11.99 13.00 11.05
C PHE A 391 11.37 13.49 9.74
N LEU A 392 10.95 14.75 9.66
CA LEU A 392 10.55 15.40 8.40
C LEU A 392 11.75 15.53 7.45
N ASN A 393 12.89 16.01 7.95
CA ASN A 393 14.12 16.15 7.17
C ASN A 393 14.70 14.81 6.69
N MET A 394 14.47 13.74 7.45
CA MET A 394 14.83 12.38 7.08
C MET A 394 13.78 11.72 6.15
N ASN A 395 12.70 12.39 5.79
CA ASN A 395 11.59 11.82 5.03
C ASN A 395 11.00 10.55 5.69
N ILE A 396 10.99 10.48 7.01
CA ILE A 396 10.29 9.44 7.78
C ILE A 396 8.84 9.87 8.04
N PHE A 397 8.67 11.16 8.39
CA PHE A 397 7.37 11.83 8.50
C PHE A 397 7.10 12.72 7.30
N GLN A 398 5.84 12.99 7.07
CA GLN A 398 5.34 14.03 6.19
C GLN A 398 4.25 14.82 6.91
N LYS A 399 4.15 16.11 6.60
CA LYS A 399 2.99 16.92 6.96
C LYS A 399 1.84 16.60 6.02
N ASP A 400 0.64 16.67 6.55
CA ASP A 400 -0.54 16.58 5.69
C ASP A 400 -0.66 17.85 4.83
N ILE A 401 -0.97 17.66 3.54
CA ILE A 401 -1.03 18.77 2.58
C ILE A 401 -2.18 19.73 2.86
N ILE A 402 -3.29 19.21 3.41
CA ILE A 402 -4.52 20.00 3.66
C ILE A 402 -4.53 20.56 5.07
N CYS A 403 -3.89 19.87 6.02
CA CYS A 403 -3.87 20.23 7.42
C CYS A 403 -2.44 20.20 7.96
N GLU A 404 -1.74 21.33 7.93
CA GLU A 404 -0.33 21.46 8.34
C GLU A 404 -0.04 21.01 9.79
N THR A 405 -1.08 20.82 10.61
CA THR A 405 -0.97 20.36 11.99
C THR A 405 -1.00 18.85 12.16
N LEU A 406 -1.15 18.09 11.06
CA LEU A 406 -1.19 16.64 11.08
C LEU A 406 0.05 16.05 10.40
N TYR A 407 0.51 14.94 10.97
CA TYR A 407 1.69 14.23 10.54
C TYR A 407 1.35 12.77 10.21
N SER A 408 2.05 12.18 9.25
CA SER A 408 1.95 10.75 8.96
C SER A 408 3.32 10.19 8.63
N PHE A 409 3.47 8.88 8.75
CA PHE A 409 4.63 8.20 8.16
C PHE A 409 4.56 8.32 6.64
N ILE A 410 5.72 8.31 5.99
CA ILE A 410 5.85 8.42 4.52
C ILE A 410 5.00 7.38 3.79
N HIS A 411 4.88 6.20 4.37
CA HIS A 411 4.03 5.12 3.89
C HIS A 411 3.61 4.24 5.08
N LEU A 412 2.42 3.63 5.01
CA LEU A 412 1.91 2.79 6.09
C LEU A 412 2.82 1.60 6.41
N SER A 413 3.51 1.03 5.42
CA SER A 413 4.48 -0.04 5.68
C SER A 413 5.70 0.40 6.49
N PHE A 414 6.07 1.69 6.45
CA PHE A 414 7.08 2.22 7.37
C PHE A 414 6.54 2.37 8.78
N GLN A 415 5.27 2.76 8.95
CA GLN A 415 4.63 2.71 10.26
C GLN A 415 4.64 1.27 10.82
N GLU A 416 4.29 0.27 9.99
CA GLU A 416 4.34 -1.15 10.36
C GLU A 416 5.77 -1.60 10.73
N PHE A 417 6.79 -1.12 10.01
CA PHE A 417 8.19 -1.40 10.29
C PHE A 417 8.67 -0.79 11.63
N PHE A 418 8.36 0.49 11.89
CA PHE A 418 8.67 1.12 13.17
C PHE A 418 7.85 0.53 14.33
N ALA A 419 6.62 0.10 14.08
CA ALA A 419 5.82 -0.64 15.05
C ALA A 419 6.48 -1.98 15.43
N ALA A 420 7.01 -2.72 14.46
CA ALA A 420 7.79 -3.93 14.76
C ALA A 420 9.03 -3.63 15.60
N MET A 421 9.75 -2.54 15.28
CA MET A 421 10.89 -2.09 16.08
C MET A 421 10.53 -1.79 17.54
N HIS A 422 9.32 -1.27 17.80
CA HIS A 422 8.85 -1.03 19.17
C HIS A 422 8.90 -2.28 20.06
N TYR A 423 8.58 -3.45 19.49
CA TYR A 423 8.60 -4.73 20.23
C TYR A 423 9.99 -5.33 20.35
N VAL A 424 10.89 -5.00 19.44
CA VAL A 424 12.22 -5.63 19.34
C VAL A 424 13.26 -4.89 20.16
N LEU A 425 13.19 -3.56 20.25
CA LEU A 425 14.22 -2.75 20.89
C LEU A 425 14.21 -2.89 22.42
N ASP A 426 15.40 -3.03 23.00
CA ASP A 426 15.60 -3.06 24.45
C ASP A 426 15.59 -1.64 25.04
N ASP A 427 14.83 -1.42 26.11
CA ASP A 427 14.71 -0.11 26.77
C ASP A 427 15.68 0.09 27.93
N GLY A 428 16.35 -0.99 28.38
CA GLY A 428 17.19 -0.93 29.59
C GLY A 428 16.44 -0.57 30.87
N ALA A 429 15.12 -0.41 30.80
CA ALA A 429 14.24 -0.19 31.94
C ALA A 429 13.31 -1.40 32.11
N SER A 430 13.28 -1.98 33.30
CA SER A 430 12.41 -3.10 33.67
C SER A 430 10.91 -2.71 33.72
N GLY A 431 10.42 -2.06 32.69
CA GLY A 431 9.06 -1.57 32.57
C GLY A 431 8.28 -2.36 31.55
N SER A 432 7.67 -3.47 31.98
CA SER A 432 6.60 -4.16 31.25
C SER A 432 5.34 -3.28 31.23
N GLY A 433 5.35 -2.22 30.40
CA GLY A 433 4.12 -1.49 30.10
C GLY A 433 3.17 -2.40 29.30
N PRO A 434 1.84 -2.30 29.50
CA PRO A 434 0.85 -3.09 28.77
C PRO A 434 0.93 -2.95 27.24
N GLU A 435 1.62 -1.94 26.75
CA GLU A 435 1.75 -1.63 25.31
C GLU A 435 2.81 -2.49 24.59
N ARG A 436 3.74 -3.15 25.32
CA ARG A 436 4.81 -3.99 24.76
C ARG A 436 4.56 -5.48 24.86
N ASN A 437 3.34 -5.91 24.93
CA ASN A 437 3.03 -7.31 25.05
C ASN A 437 3.15 -8.01 23.67
N LEU A 438 4.34 -8.60 23.42
CA LEU A 438 4.59 -9.42 22.22
C LEU A 438 3.59 -10.57 22.12
N SER A 439 3.27 -11.22 23.23
CA SER A 439 2.27 -12.29 23.28
C SER A 439 0.90 -11.82 22.80
N ARG A 440 0.49 -10.60 23.12
CA ARG A 440 -0.75 -10.01 22.60
C ARG A 440 -0.67 -9.80 21.09
N LEU A 441 0.42 -9.24 20.59
CA LEU A 441 0.62 -9.04 19.15
C LEU A 441 0.52 -10.36 18.38
N LEU A 442 1.22 -11.39 18.86
CA LEU A 442 1.24 -12.71 18.24
C LEU A 442 -0.11 -13.43 18.37
N THR A 443 -0.83 -13.28 19.48
CA THR A 443 -2.16 -13.87 19.69
C THR A 443 -3.18 -13.22 18.76
N GLU A 444 -3.19 -11.90 18.65
CA GLU A 444 -4.09 -11.16 17.77
C GLU A 444 -3.82 -11.51 16.28
N TYR A 445 -2.57 -11.72 15.92
CA TYR A 445 -2.19 -12.16 14.58
C TYR A 445 -2.61 -13.61 14.29
N ALA A 446 -2.38 -14.53 15.25
CA ALA A 446 -2.58 -15.96 15.04
C ALA A 446 -4.05 -16.39 15.10
N PHE A 447 -4.87 -15.74 15.93
CA PHE A 447 -6.23 -16.19 16.27
C PHE A 447 -7.33 -15.23 15.81
N SER A 448 -7.00 -14.06 15.32
CA SER A 448 -7.98 -13.12 14.79
C SER A 448 -7.82 -12.95 13.28
N GLU A 449 -8.92 -12.57 12.63
CA GLU A 449 -8.92 -12.15 11.21
C GLU A 449 -8.19 -10.79 11.00
N ARG A 450 -7.31 -10.39 11.93
CA ARG A 450 -6.59 -9.11 11.91
C ARG A 450 -5.32 -9.19 11.06
N SER A 451 -5.49 -9.50 9.81
CA SER A 451 -4.42 -9.60 8.82
C SER A 451 -3.65 -8.29 8.56
N PHE A 452 -4.09 -7.14 9.11
CA PHE A 452 -3.33 -5.89 9.06
C PHE A 452 -2.02 -5.96 9.88
N LEU A 453 -1.88 -6.91 10.80
CA LEU A 453 -0.65 -7.13 11.58
C LEU A 453 0.40 -7.98 10.84
N ALA A 454 0.04 -8.62 9.74
CA ALA A 454 0.88 -9.60 9.06
C ALA A 454 2.27 -9.06 8.69
N LEU A 455 2.33 -7.85 8.13
CA LEU A 455 3.60 -7.25 7.75
C LEU A 455 4.43 -6.83 8.96
N THR A 456 3.79 -6.35 10.03
CA THR A 456 4.45 -6.01 11.30
C THR A 456 5.11 -7.24 11.92
N VAL A 457 4.41 -8.39 11.94
CA VAL A 457 4.96 -9.65 12.47
C VAL A 457 6.11 -10.16 11.59
N ARG A 458 6.01 -10.06 10.27
CA ARG A 458 7.12 -10.39 9.37
C ARG A 458 8.36 -9.54 9.64
N PHE A 459 8.20 -8.21 9.78
CA PHE A 459 9.30 -7.32 10.14
C PHE A 459 9.90 -7.68 11.51
N LEU A 460 9.07 -8.04 12.47
CA LEU A 460 9.54 -8.45 13.80
C LEU A 460 10.49 -9.66 13.71
N PHE A 461 10.13 -10.70 12.93
CA PHE A 461 11.02 -11.84 12.71
C PHE A 461 12.31 -11.43 12.01
N GLY A 462 12.22 -10.61 10.95
CA GLY A 462 13.39 -10.16 10.20
C GLY A 462 14.34 -9.28 11.00
N LEU A 463 13.82 -8.45 11.93
CA LEU A 463 14.63 -7.65 12.84
C LEU A 463 15.40 -8.48 13.88
N LEU A 464 14.94 -9.69 14.16
CA LEU A 464 15.61 -10.63 15.06
C LEU A 464 16.68 -11.49 14.39
N ASN A 465 16.84 -11.40 13.06
CA ASN A 465 17.96 -12.01 12.36
C ASN A 465 19.30 -11.50 12.93
N GLU A 466 20.28 -12.37 13.10
CA GLU A 466 21.55 -12.06 13.77
C GLU A 466 22.37 -10.99 13.05
N GLU A 467 22.41 -11.02 11.70
CA GLU A 467 23.10 -9.98 10.92
C GLU A 467 22.40 -8.64 11.06
N THR A 468 21.07 -8.64 10.99
CA THR A 468 20.22 -7.45 11.17
C THR A 468 20.42 -6.87 12.57
N ARG A 469 20.36 -7.72 13.60
CA ARG A 469 20.58 -7.34 15.00
C ARG A 469 21.97 -6.71 15.19
N SER A 470 23.00 -7.42 14.77
CA SER A 470 24.39 -6.94 14.87
C SER A 470 24.58 -5.59 14.16
N TYR A 471 23.91 -5.41 13.04
CA TYR A 471 23.96 -4.16 12.28
C TYR A 471 23.26 -3.01 13.01
N LEU A 472 22.06 -3.24 13.55
CA LEU A 472 21.30 -2.27 14.35
C LEU A 472 22.14 -1.82 15.57
N GLU A 473 22.74 -2.78 16.29
CA GLU A 473 23.53 -2.49 17.47
C GLU A 473 24.81 -1.71 17.15
N LYS A 474 25.56 -2.14 16.14
CA LYS A 474 26.87 -1.51 15.76
C LYS A 474 26.72 -0.17 15.07
N THR A 475 25.73 -0.03 14.20
CA THR A 475 25.60 1.16 13.33
C THR A 475 24.69 2.21 13.93
N LEU A 476 23.60 1.79 14.58
CA LEU A 476 22.59 2.69 15.14
C LEU A 476 22.64 2.79 16.67
N GLY A 477 23.40 1.93 17.34
CA GLY A 477 23.42 1.83 18.80
C GLY A 477 22.08 1.32 19.38
N TRP A 478 21.28 0.65 18.57
CA TRP A 478 19.97 0.13 18.97
C TRP A 478 20.12 -1.30 19.46
N LYS A 479 19.97 -1.50 20.76
CA LYS A 479 20.01 -2.83 21.36
C LYS A 479 18.70 -3.55 21.16
N VAL A 480 18.80 -4.83 20.82
CA VAL A 480 17.66 -5.74 20.66
C VAL A 480 17.44 -6.50 21.95
N SER A 481 16.20 -6.61 22.43
CA SER A 481 15.84 -7.33 23.64
C SER A 481 16.29 -8.79 23.59
N PRO A 482 17.01 -9.28 24.59
CA PRO A 482 17.32 -10.70 24.70
C PRO A 482 16.06 -11.52 24.98
N GLY A 483 16.01 -12.77 24.52
CA GLY A 483 14.93 -13.69 24.84
C GLY A 483 13.73 -13.67 23.89
N LEU A 484 13.58 -12.67 23.02
CA LEU A 484 12.45 -12.60 22.08
C LEU A 484 12.37 -13.81 21.14
N LYS A 485 13.50 -14.37 20.71
CA LYS A 485 13.51 -15.60 19.91
C LYS A 485 12.90 -16.79 20.67
N THR A 486 13.13 -16.86 21.97
CA THR A 486 12.53 -17.90 22.83
C THR A 486 11.02 -17.72 22.93
N GLU A 487 10.54 -16.48 23.06
CA GLU A 487 9.10 -16.18 23.06
C GLU A 487 8.44 -16.55 21.72
N LEU A 488 9.11 -16.29 20.60
CA LEU A 488 8.63 -16.68 19.27
C LEU A 488 8.54 -18.19 19.11
N LEU A 489 9.54 -18.93 19.59
CA LEU A 489 9.52 -20.40 19.56
C LEU A 489 8.39 -20.95 20.42
N GLU A 490 8.17 -20.39 21.61
CA GLU A 490 7.07 -20.82 22.49
C GLU A 490 5.70 -20.51 21.88
N TRP A 491 5.56 -19.38 21.19
CA TRP A 491 4.36 -19.06 20.42
C TRP A 491 4.11 -20.10 19.31
N ILE A 492 5.12 -20.44 18.50
CA ILE A 492 5.00 -21.46 17.45
C ILE A 492 4.67 -22.84 18.06
N ARG A 493 5.30 -23.19 19.16
CA ARG A 493 5.01 -24.42 19.91
C ARG A 493 3.58 -24.44 20.44
N SER A 494 3.08 -23.33 20.96
CA SER A 494 1.69 -23.19 21.42
C SER A 494 0.72 -23.37 20.26
N LYS A 495 1.02 -22.80 19.09
CA LYS A 495 0.25 -22.99 17.87
C LYS A 495 0.21 -24.47 17.44
N ALA A 496 1.34 -25.16 17.46
CA ALA A 496 1.40 -26.59 17.15
C ALA A 496 0.55 -27.42 18.13
N ARG A 497 0.56 -27.12 19.40
CA ARG A 497 -0.26 -27.80 20.42
C ARG A 497 -1.76 -27.56 20.16
N SER A 498 -2.16 -26.33 19.85
CA SER A 498 -3.57 -25.98 19.61
C SER A 498 -4.15 -26.59 18.33
N GLU A 499 -3.31 -26.86 17.33
CA GLU A 499 -3.69 -27.42 16.04
C GLU A 499 -3.34 -28.92 15.90
N GLY A 500 -3.05 -29.63 17.00
CA GLY A 500 -2.76 -31.05 17.01
C GLY A 500 -1.54 -31.43 16.17
N SER A 501 -0.45 -30.67 16.30
CA SER A 501 0.80 -30.82 15.53
C SER A 501 0.62 -30.67 14.01
N THR A 502 -0.45 -30.00 13.60
CA THR A 502 -0.76 -29.73 12.19
C THR A 502 -0.58 -28.25 11.88
N LEU A 503 0.21 -27.93 10.87
CA LEU A 503 0.34 -26.57 10.33
C LEU A 503 -0.42 -26.51 8.99
N LYS A 504 -1.64 -26.01 9.03
CA LYS A 504 -2.49 -25.86 7.85
C LYS A 504 -3.02 -24.43 7.71
N GLN A 505 -3.64 -23.93 8.77
CA GLN A 505 -4.14 -22.56 8.75
C GLN A 505 -2.99 -21.57 8.96
N GLY A 506 -2.80 -20.65 8.03
CA GLY A 506 -1.72 -19.66 8.08
C GLY A 506 -0.32 -20.23 7.88
N ALA A 507 -0.18 -21.41 7.26
CA ALA A 507 1.13 -22.04 7.03
C ALA A 507 2.06 -21.13 6.21
N LEU A 508 1.53 -20.49 5.17
CA LEU A 508 2.30 -19.59 4.31
C LEU A 508 2.75 -18.32 5.05
N GLU A 509 1.92 -17.79 5.94
CA GLU A 509 2.26 -16.66 6.80
C GLU A 509 3.37 -17.02 7.79
N VAL A 510 3.28 -18.17 8.44
CA VAL A 510 4.33 -18.67 9.33
C VAL A 510 5.64 -18.87 8.55
N PHE A 511 5.57 -19.47 7.37
CA PHE A 511 6.74 -19.62 6.50
C PHE A 511 7.32 -18.26 6.08
N GLY A 512 6.47 -17.28 5.76
CA GLY A 512 6.89 -15.91 5.47
C GLY A 512 7.65 -15.26 6.63
N CYS A 513 7.18 -15.44 7.87
CA CYS A 513 7.87 -14.96 9.06
C CYS A 513 9.22 -15.66 9.26
N LEU A 514 9.26 -16.98 9.13
CA LEU A 514 10.50 -17.78 9.26
C LEU A 514 11.51 -17.43 8.15
N TYR A 515 11.04 -17.18 6.94
CA TYR A 515 11.90 -16.73 5.83
C TYR A 515 12.53 -15.36 6.10
N GLU A 516 11.82 -14.42 6.71
CA GLU A 516 12.39 -13.11 7.08
C GLU A 516 13.53 -13.26 8.12
N LEU A 517 13.45 -14.24 9.01
CA LEU A 517 14.49 -14.50 10.01
C LEU A 517 15.77 -15.10 9.40
N GLN A 518 15.71 -15.87 8.31
CA GLN A 518 16.85 -16.45 7.58
C GLN A 518 17.81 -17.33 8.44
N GLU A 519 17.38 -17.91 9.57
CA GLU A 519 18.19 -18.74 10.46
C GLU A 519 17.74 -20.20 10.45
N GLU A 520 18.50 -21.07 9.79
CA GLU A 520 18.11 -22.47 9.56
C GLU A 520 17.90 -23.25 10.86
N GLU A 521 18.74 -23.05 11.88
CA GLU A 521 18.61 -23.73 13.18
C GLU A 521 17.29 -23.38 13.88
N PHE A 522 16.96 -22.08 13.90
CA PHE A 522 15.70 -21.62 14.46
C PHE A 522 14.51 -22.19 13.68
N ILE A 523 14.58 -22.20 12.36
CA ILE A 523 13.51 -22.69 11.49
C ILE A 523 13.31 -24.18 11.69
N GLN A 524 14.39 -24.97 11.78
CA GLN A 524 14.32 -26.40 12.07
C GLN A 524 13.67 -26.64 13.43
N GLN A 525 14.07 -25.88 14.45
CA GLN A 525 13.49 -25.99 15.77
C GLN A 525 12.00 -25.60 15.79
N ALA A 526 11.64 -24.52 15.10
CA ALA A 526 10.25 -24.06 15.00
C ALA A 526 9.36 -25.09 14.30
N LEU A 527 9.82 -25.64 13.17
CA LEU A 527 9.05 -26.58 12.36
C LEU A 527 9.07 -28.02 12.91
N SER A 528 10.00 -28.35 13.83
CA SER A 528 10.05 -29.67 14.46
C SER A 528 8.81 -30.03 15.27
N HIS A 529 7.98 -29.06 15.62
CA HIS A 529 6.74 -29.26 16.38
C HIS A 529 5.55 -29.71 15.53
N PHE A 530 5.69 -29.69 14.18
CA PHE A 530 4.61 -30.06 13.27
C PHE A 530 4.90 -31.40 12.59
N GLN A 531 3.96 -32.34 12.71
CA GLN A 531 3.98 -33.63 12.01
C GLN A 531 3.27 -33.55 10.66
N VAL A 532 2.28 -32.70 10.55
CA VAL A 532 1.55 -32.46 9.30
C VAL A 532 1.71 -31.02 8.87
N VAL A 533 2.23 -30.80 7.69
CA VAL A 533 2.41 -29.46 7.11
C VAL A 533 1.67 -29.37 5.78
N VAL A 534 0.66 -28.51 5.72
CA VAL A 534 -0.15 -28.29 4.51
C VAL A 534 -0.06 -26.83 4.14
N VAL A 535 0.64 -26.53 3.07
CA VAL A 535 0.78 -25.16 2.55
C VAL A 535 -0.16 -25.00 1.37
N ASN A 536 -1.19 -24.21 1.55
CA ASN A 536 -2.17 -23.90 0.51
C ASN A 536 -1.85 -22.53 -0.10
N ASN A 537 -2.36 -22.30 -1.31
CA ASN A 537 -2.36 -20.98 -1.94
C ASN A 537 -0.97 -20.42 -2.23
N ILE A 538 -0.03 -21.28 -2.62
CA ILE A 538 1.28 -20.83 -3.11
C ILE A 538 1.05 -20.22 -4.49
N THR A 539 1.10 -18.91 -4.58
CA THR A 539 0.62 -18.16 -5.75
C THR A 539 1.66 -17.25 -6.40
N THR A 540 2.65 -16.80 -5.68
CA THR A 540 3.67 -15.91 -6.19
C THR A 540 5.04 -16.60 -6.20
N LYS A 541 5.97 -16.10 -7.03
CA LYS A 541 7.37 -16.57 -7.02
C LYS A 541 7.99 -16.45 -5.63
N MET A 542 7.65 -15.38 -4.90
CA MET A 542 8.11 -15.17 -3.53
C MET A 542 7.58 -16.25 -2.59
N GLU A 543 6.30 -16.62 -2.67
CA GLU A 543 5.72 -17.69 -1.87
C GLU A 543 6.32 -19.05 -2.19
N HIS A 544 6.65 -19.30 -3.46
CA HIS A 544 7.42 -20.48 -3.86
C HIS A 544 8.81 -20.50 -3.23
N MET A 545 9.54 -19.40 -3.27
CA MET A 545 10.86 -19.28 -2.63
C MET A 545 10.78 -19.48 -1.11
N VAL A 546 9.81 -18.84 -0.47
CA VAL A 546 9.55 -18.94 0.97
C VAL A 546 9.21 -20.40 1.34
N SER A 547 8.30 -21.03 0.59
CA SER A 547 7.90 -22.42 0.83
C SER A 547 9.08 -23.38 0.62
N SER A 548 9.83 -23.20 -0.48
CA SER A 548 11.01 -23.98 -0.79
C SER A 548 12.09 -23.90 0.29
N PHE A 549 12.30 -22.69 0.83
CA PHE A 549 13.27 -22.45 1.88
C PHE A 549 12.86 -23.15 3.19
N CYS A 550 11.60 -23.01 3.62
CA CYS A 550 11.10 -23.56 4.86
C CYS A 550 10.92 -25.07 4.82
N VAL A 551 10.47 -25.64 3.70
CA VAL A 551 10.24 -27.09 3.52
C VAL A 551 11.52 -27.90 3.74
N LYS A 552 12.68 -27.40 3.34
CA LYS A 552 13.98 -28.04 3.59
C LYS A 552 14.25 -28.26 5.08
N SER A 553 13.60 -27.49 5.95
CA SER A 553 13.74 -27.56 7.41
C SER A 553 12.64 -28.36 8.10
N CYS A 554 11.64 -28.90 7.36
CA CYS A 554 10.55 -29.71 7.89
C CYS A 554 10.99 -31.17 8.10
N ARG A 555 12.01 -31.43 8.93
CA ARG A 555 12.61 -32.77 9.11
C ARG A 555 11.70 -33.76 9.83
N ASN A 556 10.78 -33.29 10.67
CA ASN A 556 9.89 -34.11 11.48
C ASN A 556 8.49 -34.24 10.88
N ALA A 557 8.25 -33.69 9.69
CA ALA A 557 6.96 -33.78 9.04
C ALA A 557 6.77 -35.18 8.46
N GLU A 558 5.74 -35.87 8.93
CA GLU A 558 5.28 -37.16 8.37
C GLU A 558 4.46 -36.94 7.09
N VAL A 559 3.74 -35.84 7.03
CA VAL A 559 2.93 -35.44 5.88
C VAL A 559 3.28 -34.02 5.48
N LEU A 560 3.70 -33.87 4.22
CA LEU A 560 3.96 -32.58 3.61
C LEU A 560 3.12 -32.44 2.33
N GLN A 561 2.21 -31.49 2.32
CA GLN A 561 1.36 -31.20 1.16
C GLN A 561 1.53 -29.73 0.75
N LEU A 562 1.87 -29.52 -0.51
CA LEU A 562 2.00 -28.19 -1.10
C LEU A 562 0.95 -28.04 -2.19
N PHE A 563 0.05 -27.09 -2.04
CA PHE A 563 -0.98 -26.78 -3.02
C PHE A 563 -0.73 -25.39 -3.60
N GLY A 564 -0.43 -25.38 -4.87
CA GLY A 564 -0.21 -24.17 -5.66
C GLY A 564 -0.29 -24.51 -7.13
N ALA A 565 -0.27 -23.53 -8.03
CA ALA A 565 -0.15 -23.79 -9.45
C ALA A 565 1.28 -24.23 -9.76
N ALA A 566 1.41 -25.18 -10.70
CA ALA A 566 2.73 -25.60 -11.17
C ALA A 566 3.46 -24.43 -11.82
N TYR A 567 4.63 -24.12 -11.29
CA TYR A 567 5.54 -23.14 -11.89
C TYR A 567 6.26 -23.84 -13.05
N GLN A 568 5.98 -23.47 -14.30
CA GLN A 568 6.80 -23.83 -15.43
C GLN A 568 7.92 -22.79 -15.58
N ALA A 569 9.16 -23.23 -15.39
CA ALA A 569 10.32 -22.43 -15.73
C ALA A 569 10.46 -22.40 -17.26
N ASP A 570 10.14 -21.27 -17.87
CA ASP A 570 10.53 -21.00 -19.25
C ASP A 570 12.01 -20.57 -19.26
N GLY A 571 12.89 -21.46 -19.69
CA GLY A 571 14.31 -21.20 -19.85
C GLY A 571 15.17 -22.40 -19.43
N GLU A 572 16.22 -22.67 -20.17
CA GLU A 572 17.09 -23.85 -20.13
C GLU A 572 17.78 -24.20 -18.80
N ASP A 573 17.52 -23.47 -17.70
CA ASP A 573 17.98 -23.81 -16.36
C ASP A 573 16.82 -24.32 -15.50
N GLY A 574 16.34 -25.50 -15.86
CA GLY A 574 15.31 -26.22 -15.10
C GLY A 574 15.80 -26.61 -13.71
N LEU A 575 15.40 -25.91 -12.67
CA LEU A 575 15.38 -26.46 -11.32
C LEU A 575 14.31 -27.55 -11.25
N ARG A 576 14.71 -28.78 -11.63
CA ARG A 576 13.95 -29.99 -11.32
C ARG A 576 13.98 -30.18 -9.81
N TRP A 577 12.79 -30.13 -9.20
CA TRP A 577 12.62 -30.67 -7.85
C TRP A 577 12.91 -32.18 -7.89
N PRO A 578 13.75 -32.71 -7.02
CA PRO A 578 13.71 -34.13 -6.77
C PRO A 578 12.34 -34.42 -6.13
N LEU A 579 11.47 -35.06 -6.87
CA LEU A 579 10.33 -35.76 -6.30
C LEU A 579 10.90 -36.74 -5.30
N ALA A 580 10.75 -36.50 -4.02
CA ALA A 580 10.97 -37.49 -2.99
C ALA A 580 9.94 -38.59 -3.24
N THR A 581 10.38 -39.66 -3.82
CA THR A 581 9.65 -40.93 -3.87
C THR A 581 9.55 -41.45 -2.44
N SER A 582 8.29 -41.64 -1.99
CA SER A 582 7.78 -42.49 -0.89
C SER A 582 8.69 -42.74 0.29
#